data_49ccd189afe6aa9a13d52733681992fa
#
_entry.id   49ccd189afe6aa9a13d52733681992fa
#
_cell.length_a   1.000
_cell.length_b   1.000
_cell.length_c   1.000
_cell.angle_alpha   90.00
_cell.angle_beta   90.00
_cell.angle_gamma   90.00
#
_symmetry.space_group_name_H-M   'P 1'
#
loop_
_entity.id
_entity.type
_entity.pdbx_description
1 polymer ?
#
loop_
_entity_poly.entity_id
_entity_poly.type
_entity_poly.pdbx_seq_one_letter_code
_entity_poly.pdbx_strand_id
1 'polypeptide(L)'
;KAAFGLAMALGVSLGAQAEEVPKVLKSLESHGVEVEERFDAPEGLDGYVVSASGQLLTVFVTADKEHVLVGNLLDSKGNDLSSGPIQAAEKKRYAKAFEILEDSHWIADGSKNAERVVYTFTDANCPYCNRFWQQSQPWVEAGKVQVRHVMVGILRQDSGPKAAAMLGAKDPRKALHEHNTIFD
;
A
#
# COMPACT_ATOMS: atom_id res chain seq x y z
N LYS A 1 -37.06 -30.97 48.22
CA LYS A 1 -36.36 -29.68 48.41
C LYS A 1 -35.01 -29.83 47.70
N ALA A 2 -34.98 -29.40 46.44
CA ALA A 2 -33.76 -29.40 45.62
C ALA A 2 -33.29 -27.94 45.51
N ALA A 3 -32.06 -27.69 45.94
CA ALA A 3 -31.39 -26.40 45.82
C ALA A 3 -30.59 -26.38 44.50
N PHE A 4 -30.96 -25.50 43.60
CA PHE A 4 -30.22 -25.23 42.37
C PHE A 4 -29.14 -24.18 42.67
N GLY A 5 -27.88 -24.59 42.64
CA GLY A 5 -26.72 -23.72 42.76
C GLY A 5 -26.43 -23.06 41.39
N LEU A 6 -26.60 -21.76 41.32
CA LEU A 6 -26.27 -20.95 40.16
C LEU A 6 -24.75 -20.65 40.18
N ALA A 7 -23.97 -21.33 39.34
CA ALA A 7 -22.55 -21.04 39.14
C ALA A 7 -22.41 -19.83 38.19
N MET A 8 -21.99 -18.68 38.73
CA MET A 8 -21.71 -17.45 37.99
C MET A 8 -20.31 -17.59 37.41
N ALA A 9 -20.21 -17.87 36.11
CA ALA A 9 -18.95 -17.85 35.37
C ALA A 9 -18.52 -16.40 35.15
N LEU A 10 -17.51 -15.94 35.87
CA LEU A 10 -16.81 -14.71 35.61
C LEU A 10 -16.01 -14.86 34.30
N GLY A 11 -16.56 -14.34 33.21
CA GLY A 11 -15.84 -14.21 31.97
C GLY A 11 -14.77 -13.11 32.10
N VAL A 12 -13.52 -13.52 32.25
CA VAL A 12 -12.38 -12.61 32.13
C VAL A 12 -12.24 -12.27 30.64
N SER A 13 -12.77 -11.14 30.23
CA SER A 13 -12.44 -10.54 28.93
C SER A 13 -10.99 -10.06 28.98
N LEU A 14 -10.06 -10.83 28.39
CA LEU A 14 -8.75 -10.30 28.03
C LEU A 14 -8.99 -9.21 26.96
N GLY A 15 -9.15 -7.97 27.40
CA GLY A 15 -9.04 -6.82 26.51
C GLY A 15 -7.60 -6.79 26.00
N ALA A 16 -7.41 -6.94 24.70
CA ALA A 16 -6.16 -6.59 24.04
C ALA A 16 -5.95 -5.08 24.30
N GLN A 17 -5.17 -4.74 25.31
CA GLN A 17 -4.72 -3.38 25.50
C GLN A 17 -3.80 -3.07 24.32
N ALA A 18 -4.18 -2.09 23.50
CA ALA A 18 -3.26 -1.51 22.53
C ALA A 18 -2.07 -0.99 23.33
N GLU A 19 -0.94 -1.67 23.25
CA GLU A 19 0.27 -1.32 23.97
C GLU A 19 0.72 0.07 23.48
N GLU A 20 0.90 0.99 24.40
CA GLU A 20 1.21 2.38 24.09
C GLU A 20 2.57 2.47 23.38
N VAL A 21 2.63 3.22 22.27
CA VAL A 21 3.88 3.47 21.53
C VAL A 21 4.91 4.08 22.49
N PRO A 22 6.14 3.53 22.60
CA PRO A 22 7.18 4.04 23.48
C PRO A 22 7.49 5.52 23.26
N LYS A 23 7.77 6.25 24.33
CA LYS A 23 8.07 7.70 24.26
C LYS A 23 9.22 8.02 23.31
N VAL A 24 10.23 7.15 23.25
CA VAL A 24 11.38 7.32 22.35
C VAL A 24 10.96 7.30 20.88
N LEU A 25 9.96 6.50 20.48
CA LEU A 25 9.41 6.51 19.12
C LEU A 25 8.53 7.73 18.88
N LYS A 26 7.70 8.12 19.87
CA LYS A 26 6.89 9.36 19.77
C LYS A 26 7.78 10.60 19.54
N SER A 27 8.97 10.65 20.12
CA SER A 27 9.89 11.75 19.88
C SER A 27 10.40 11.84 18.44
N LEU A 28 10.39 10.71 17.70
CA LEU A 28 10.79 10.66 16.29
C LEU A 28 9.67 11.09 15.33
N GLU A 29 8.41 11.14 15.78
CA GLU A 29 7.29 11.63 14.97
C GLU A 29 7.48 13.06 14.49
N SER A 30 8.08 13.92 15.33
CA SER A 30 8.45 15.30 14.97
C SER A 30 9.51 15.37 13.85
N HIS A 31 10.20 14.27 13.56
CA HIS A 31 11.19 14.12 12.49
C HIS A 31 10.62 13.37 11.27
N GLY A 32 9.28 13.22 11.19
CA GLY A 32 8.62 12.57 10.07
C GLY A 32 8.68 11.04 10.07
N VAL A 33 8.84 10.44 11.25
CA VAL A 33 8.78 8.99 11.44
C VAL A 33 7.39 8.62 11.94
N GLU A 34 6.70 7.72 11.25
CA GLU A 34 5.37 7.21 11.62
C GLU A 34 5.48 5.73 12.00
N VAL A 35 4.88 5.33 13.11
CA VAL A 35 4.84 3.92 13.53
C VAL A 35 3.72 3.21 12.79
N GLU A 36 4.07 2.20 11.97
CA GLU A 36 3.11 1.42 11.17
C GLU A 36 2.57 0.22 11.95
N GLU A 37 3.46 -0.60 12.52
CA GLU A 37 3.05 -1.76 13.32
C GLU A 37 4.17 -2.23 14.25
N ARG A 38 3.77 -2.94 15.30
CA ARG A 38 4.68 -3.68 16.18
C ARG A 38 4.80 -5.12 15.71
N PHE A 39 5.97 -5.72 15.90
CA PHE A 39 6.20 -7.15 15.68
C PHE A 39 7.05 -7.77 16.78
N ASP A 40 7.00 -9.09 16.88
CA ASP A 40 7.78 -9.83 17.87
C ASP A 40 9.27 -9.81 17.53
N ALA A 41 10.07 -9.32 18.46
CA ALA A 41 11.52 -9.28 18.37
C ALA A 41 12.16 -10.19 19.45
N PRO A 42 13.45 -10.55 19.32
CA PRO A 42 14.14 -11.31 20.35
C PRO A 42 14.09 -10.64 21.73
N GLU A 43 14.26 -11.46 22.79
CA GLU A 43 14.22 -10.99 24.18
C GLU A 43 15.12 -9.77 24.41
N GLY A 44 14.58 -8.80 25.11
CA GLY A 44 15.22 -7.51 25.38
C GLY A 44 15.01 -6.42 24.33
N LEU A 45 14.27 -6.72 23.26
CA LEU A 45 13.94 -5.77 22.21
C LEU A 45 12.44 -5.79 21.91
N ASP A 46 11.87 -4.62 21.58
CA ASP A 46 10.59 -4.49 20.94
C ASP A 46 10.77 -4.08 19.49
N GLY A 47 10.22 -4.86 18.57
CA GLY A 47 10.30 -4.57 17.13
C GLY A 47 9.15 -3.69 16.65
N TYR A 48 9.48 -2.72 15.83
CA TYR A 48 8.51 -1.85 15.14
C TYR A 48 8.89 -1.69 13.67
N VAL A 49 7.88 -1.69 12.81
CA VAL A 49 8.00 -1.18 11.45
C VAL A 49 7.59 0.28 11.49
N VAL A 50 8.43 1.14 10.97
CA VAL A 50 8.16 2.58 10.87
C VAL A 50 8.26 3.03 9.43
N SER A 51 7.54 4.10 9.10
CA SER A 51 7.67 4.83 7.84
C SER A 51 8.49 6.09 8.06
N ALA A 52 9.52 6.31 7.25
CA ALA A 52 10.31 7.54 7.23
C ALA A 52 10.51 7.99 5.78
N SER A 53 10.05 9.18 5.45
CA SER A 53 10.09 9.70 4.06
C SER A 53 9.48 8.73 3.03
N GLY A 54 8.43 8.01 3.43
CA GLY A 54 7.72 7.04 2.58
C GLY A 54 8.37 5.65 2.48
N GLN A 55 9.55 5.44 3.09
CA GLN A 55 10.22 4.15 3.14
C GLN A 55 9.92 3.42 4.46
N LEU A 56 9.70 2.11 4.39
CA LEU A 56 9.53 1.27 5.56
C LEU A 56 10.90 0.81 6.08
N LEU A 57 11.07 0.92 7.38
CA LEU A 57 12.29 0.55 8.10
C LEU A 57 11.90 -0.25 9.35
N THR A 58 12.78 -1.11 9.82
CA THR A 58 12.65 -1.70 11.14
C THR A 58 13.41 -0.90 12.19
N VAL A 59 12.77 -0.82 13.34
CA VAL A 59 13.28 -0.14 14.51
C VAL A 59 13.13 -1.05 15.71
N PHE A 60 14.15 -1.16 16.53
CA PHE A 60 14.15 -1.97 17.74
C PHE A 60 14.34 -1.07 18.94
N VAL A 61 13.40 -1.10 19.86
CA VAL A 61 13.43 -0.36 21.12
C VAL A 61 14.00 -1.28 22.19
N THR A 62 14.97 -0.79 22.95
CA THR A 62 15.59 -1.53 24.04
C THR A 62 14.63 -1.76 25.23
N ALA A 63 14.90 -2.73 26.08
CA ALA A 63 14.04 -3.08 27.21
C ALA A 63 13.77 -1.92 28.19
N ASP A 64 14.74 -0.99 28.35
CA ASP A 64 14.60 0.23 29.14
C ASP A 64 13.68 1.28 28.51
N LYS A 65 13.28 1.09 27.24
CA LYS A 65 12.45 2.01 26.44
C LYS A 65 13.07 3.40 26.18
N GLU A 66 14.36 3.52 26.38
CA GLU A 66 15.07 4.81 26.24
C GLU A 66 15.91 4.91 24.96
N HIS A 67 16.24 3.76 24.33
CA HIS A 67 17.10 3.72 23.16
C HIS A 67 16.42 3.04 21.97
N VAL A 68 16.87 3.43 20.78
CA VAL A 68 16.36 2.92 19.50
C VAL A 68 17.53 2.49 18.63
N LEU A 69 17.41 1.29 18.04
CA LEU A 69 18.28 0.76 17.01
C LEU A 69 17.52 0.78 15.69
N VAL A 70 18.08 1.37 14.66
CA VAL A 70 17.48 1.41 13.31
C VAL A 70 18.28 0.51 12.37
N GLY A 71 17.61 -0.40 11.70
CA GLY A 71 18.25 -1.29 10.73
C GLY A 71 17.78 -2.73 10.81
N ASN A 72 18.49 -3.62 10.10
CA ASN A 72 18.14 -5.03 10.03
C ASN A 72 18.76 -5.79 11.21
N LEU A 73 17.97 -6.69 11.78
CA LEU A 73 18.42 -7.63 12.81
C LEU A 73 18.60 -9.01 12.19
N LEU A 74 19.79 -9.58 12.37
CA LEU A 74 20.11 -10.92 11.91
C LEU A 74 20.21 -11.88 13.09
N ASP A 75 19.77 -13.12 12.92
CA ASP A 75 20.00 -14.19 13.88
C ASP A 75 21.43 -14.74 13.80
N SER A 76 21.76 -15.68 14.67
CA SER A 76 23.08 -16.34 14.73
C SER A 76 23.41 -17.17 13.47
N LYS A 77 22.44 -17.43 12.60
CA LYS A 77 22.59 -18.16 11.33
C LYS A 77 22.64 -17.21 10.14
N GLY A 78 22.54 -15.89 10.37
CA GLY A 78 22.50 -14.85 9.34
C GLY A 78 21.13 -14.65 8.69
N ASN A 79 20.05 -15.19 9.24
CA ASN A 79 18.70 -14.92 8.74
C ASN A 79 18.27 -13.52 9.14
N ASP A 80 17.69 -12.78 8.19
CA ASP A 80 17.14 -11.45 8.43
C ASP A 80 15.76 -11.55 9.08
N LEU A 81 15.67 -11.11 10.34
CA LEU A 81 14.43 -11.08 11.13
C LEU A 81 13.59 -9.83 10.81
N SER A 82 14.11 -8.88 10.08
CA SER A 82 13.46 -7.61 9.73
C SER A 82 12.64 -7.69 8.45
N SER A 83 13.04 -8.53 7.50
CA SER A 83 12.42 -8.61 6.16
C SER A 83 10.96 -9.06 6.21
N GLY A 84 10.62 -10.03 7.05
CA GLY A 84 9.25 -10.53 7.20
C GLY A 84 8.26 -9.46 7.67
N PRO A 85 8.52 -8.75 8.77
CA PRO A 85 7.70 -7.63 9.24
C PRO A 85 7.53 -6.52 8.19
N ILE A 86 8.63 -6.11 7.51
CA ILE A 86 8.54 -5.11 6.42
C ILE A 86 7.59 -5.58 5.31
N GLN A 87 7.75 -6.82 4.82
CA GLN A 87 6.89 -7.37 3.78
C GLN A 87 5.41 -7.44 4.22
N ALA A 88 5.14 -7.77 5.49
CA ALA A 88 3.79 -7.77 6.04
C ALA A 88 3.17 -6.37 6.05
N ALA A 89 3.92 -5.36 6.48
CA ALA A 89 3.49 -3.96 6.47
C ALA A 89 3.29 -3.43 5.04
N GLU A 90 4.21 -3.73 4.12
CA GLU A 90 4.06 -3.41 2.69
C GLU A 90 2.78 -4.00 2.11
N LYS A 91 2.51 -5.28 2.38
CA LYS A 91 1.30 -5.94 1.89
C LYS A 91 0.03 -5.24 2.37
N LYS A 92 -0.03 -4.83 3.65
CA LYS A 92 -1.16 -4.05 4.19
C LYS A 92 -1.28 -2.69 3.52
N ARG A 93 -0.15 -1.99 3.33
CA ARG A 93 -0.09 -0.68 2.67
C ARG A 93 -0.57 -0.76 1.22
N TYR A 94 -0.13 -1.77 0.47
CA TYR A 94 -0.58 -1.99 -0.90
C TYR A 94 -2.06 -2.39 -0.98
N ALA A 95 -2.56 -3.22 -0.04
CA ALA A 95 -3.98 -3.56 0.01
C ALA A 95 -4.84 -2.29 0.19
N LYS A 96 -4.48 -1.41 1.14
CA LYS A 96 -5.17 -0.13 1.35
C LYS A 96 -5.07 0.80 0.13
N ALA A 97 -3.89 0.86 -0.52
CA ALA A 97 -3.73 1.64 -1.74
C ALA A 97 -4.62 1.10 -2.87
N PHE A 98 -4.76 -0.21 -2.98
CA PHE A 98 -5.63 -0.86 -3.96
C PHE A 98 -7.11 -0.48 -3.76
N GLU A 99 -7.59 -0.48 -2.52
CA GLU A 99 -8.96 -0.04 -2.18
C GLU A 99 -9.21 1.41 -2.63
N ILE A 100 -8.26 2.31 -2.35
CA ILE A 100 -8.35 3.72 -2.77
C ILE A 100 -8.37 3.85 -4.30
N LEU A 101 -7.55 3.05 -5.00
CA LEU A 101 -7.49 3.05 -6.45
C LEU A 101 -8.75 2.47 -7.08
N GLU A 102 -9.38 1.48 -6.44
CA GLU A 102 -10.63 0.88 -6.90
C GLU A 102 -11.78 1.90 -6.89
N ASP A 103 -11.82 2.75 -5.88
CA ASP A 103 -12.81 3.83 -5.73
C ASP A 103 -12.46 5.09 -6.54
N SER A 104 -11.28 5.17 -7.14
CA SER A 104 -10.85 6.33 -7.92
C SER A 104 -11.46 6.37 -9.33
N HIS A 105 -11.30 7.51 -10.03
CA HIS A 105 -11.71 7.63 -11.43
C HIS A 105 -10.58 7.14 -12.35
N TRP A 106 -10.85 6.10 -13.10
CA TRP A 106 -9.90 5.50 -14.04
C TRP A 106 -10.57 5.12 -15.36
N ILE A 107 -9.79 5.01 -16.42
CA ILE A 107 -10.23 4.49 -17.72
C ILE A 107 -9.83 3.02 -17.79
N ALA A 108 -10.82 2.13 -17.97
CA ALA A 108 -10.56 0.71 -18.14
C ALA A 108 -10.13 0.40 -19.57
N ASP A 109 -9.00 -0.25 -19.73
CA ASP A 109 -8.54 -0.84 -20.98
C ASP A 109 -8.45 -2.36 -20.82
N GLY A 110 -9.29 -3.09 -21.56
CA GLY A 110 -9.41 -4.54 -21.46
C GLY A 110 -10.74 -5.03 -20.87
N SER A 111 -10.89 -6.34 -20.81
CA SER A 111 -12.08 -7.00 -20.31
C SER A 111 -12.25 -6.81 -18.80
N LYS A 112 -13.50 -6.55 -18.35
CA LYS A 112 -13.84 -6.55 -16.93
C LYS A 112 -13.65 -7.92 -16.26
N ASN A 113 -13.58 -8.99 -17.06
CA ASN A 113 -13.40 -10.37 -16.60
C ASN A 113 -11.95 -10.84 -16.82
N ALA A 114 -10.99 -9.93 -17.02
CA ALA A 114 -9.59 -10.28 -17.16
C ALA A 114 -9.06 -10.95 -15.88
N GLU A 115 -8.11 -11.88 -16.06
CA GLU A 115 -7.51 -12.64 -14.95
C GLU A 115 -6.80 -11.73 -13.93
N ARG A 116 -6.30 -10.58 -14.39
CA ARG A 116 -5.53 -9.63 -13.58
C ARG A 116 -5.95 -8.20 -13.84
N VAL A 117 -5.95 -7.40 -12.79
CA VAL A 117 -6.14 -5.95 -12.85
C VAL A 117 -4.81 -5.27 -12.53
N VAL A 118 -4.43 -4.30 -13.34
CA VAL A 118 -3.25 -3.46 -13.16
C VAL A 118 -3.68 -2.00 -13.16
N TYR A 119 -3.32 -1.25 -12.12
CA TYR A 119 -3.48 0.19 -12.09
C TYR A 119 -2.19 0.87 -12.56
N THR A 120 -2.33 1.89 -13.37
CA THR A 120 -1.22 2.74 -13.83
C THR A 120 -1.61 4.20 -13.76
N PHE A 121 -0.68 5.05 -13.32
CA PHE A 121 -0.85 6.49 -13.39
C PHE A 121 -0.39 6.96 -14.78
N THR A 122 -1.31 7.58 -15.52
CA THR A 122 -1.09 7.93 -16.93
C THR A 122 -1.26 9.42 -17.12
N ASP A 123 -0.19 10.09 -17.58
CA ASP A 123 -0.25 11.46 -18.08
C ASP A 123 -0.33 11.44 -19.60
N ALA A 124 -1.22 12.25 -20.17
CA ALA A 124 -1.47 12.31 -21.60
C ALA A 124 -0.26 12.75 -22.44
N ASN A 125 0.74 13.38 -21.82
CA ASN A 125 1.96 13.84 -22.49
C ASN A 125 3.19 12.97 -22.15
N CYS A 126 2.98 11.80 -21.53
CA CYS A 126 4.05 10.93 -21.08
C CYS A 126 4.43 9.89 -22.14
N PRO A 127 5.62 9.97 -22.77
CA PRO A 127 6.03 9.00 -23.78
C PRO A 127 6.21 7.59 -23.22
N TYR A 128 6.58 7.46 -21.94
CA TYR A 128 6.68 6.16 -21.29
C TYR A 128 5.32 5.55 -21.00
N CYS A 129 4.32 6.36 -20.67
CA CYS A 129 2.94 5.90 -20.51
C CYS A 129 2.37 5.40 -21.84
N ASN A 130 2.62 6.11 -22.94
CA ASN A 130 2.25 5.65 -24.28
C ASN A 130 2.94 4.33 -24.65
N ARG A 131 4.26 4.22 -24.40
CA ARG A 131 5.01 2.99 -24.65
C ARG A 131 4.47 1.82 -23.81
N PHE A 132 4.16 2.05 -22.53
CA PHE A 132 3.55 1.04 -21.67
C PHE A 132 2.19 0.60 -22.24
N TRP A 133 1.34 1.55 -22.63
CA TRP A 133 0.06 1.26 -23.27
C TRP A 133 0.24 0.37 -24.51
N GLN A 134 1.12 0.74 -25.45
CA GLN A 134 1.40 -0.06 -26.64
C GLN A 134 1.86 -1.47 -26.30
N GLN A 135 2.79 -1.63 -25.36
CA GLN A 135 3.34 -2.91 -24.97
C GLN A 135 2.33 -3.78 -24.20
N SER A 136 1.37 -3.19 -23.53
CA SER A 136 0.34 -3.94 -22.77
C SER A 136 -0.76 -4.51 -23.66
N GLN A 137 -0.99 -3.96 -24.87
CA GLN A 137 -2.11 -4.32 -25.74
C GLN A 137 -2.22 -5.85 -26.04
N PRO A 138 -1.13 -6.61 -26.29
CA PRO A 138 -1.25 -8.05 -26.52
C PRO A 138 -1.90 -8.81 -25.37
N TRP A 139 -1.64 -8.40 -24.11
CA TRP A 139 -2.27 -9.03 -22.94
C TRP A 139 -3.70 -8.53 -22.69
N VAL A 140 -3.95 -7.26 -23.00
CA VAL A 140 -5.28 -6.64 -22.92
C VAL A 140 -6.23 -7.27 -23.92
N GLU A 141 -5.82 -7.42 -25.18
CA GLU A 141 -6.59 -8.04 -26.28
C GLU A 141 -6.82 -9.54 -26.04
N ALA A 142 -5.83 -10.22 -25.46
CA ALA A 142 -5.96 -11.63 -25.07
C ALA A 142 -6.86 -11.85 -23.83
N GLY A 143 -7.41 -10.78 -23.22
CA GLY A 143 -8.26 -10.85 -22.05
C GLY A 143 -7.57 -11.25 -20.76
N LYS A 144 -6.22 -11.26 -20.73
CA LYS A 144 -5.43 -11.67 -19.57
C LYS A 144 -5.29 -10.55 -18.55
N VAL A 145 -5.28 -9.29 -19.01
CA VAL A 145 -5.08 -8.11 -18.16
C VAL A 145 -6.13 -7.07 -18.48
N GLN A 146 -6.70 -6.45 -17.45
CA GLN A 146 -7.37 -5.16 -17.53
C GLN A 146 -6.42 -4.10 -16.97
N VAL A 147 -6.05 -3.11 -17.77
CA VAL A 147 -5.29 -1.94 -17.32
C VAL A 147 -6.28 -0.84 -16.95
N ARG A 148 -6.19 -0.34 -15.74
CA ARG A 148 -6.96 0.79 -15.23
C ARG A 148 -6.06 2.02 -15.18
N HIS A 149 -6.27 2.95 -16.11
CA HIS A 149 -5.49 4.18 -16.24
C HIS A 149 -6.07 5.26 -15.33
N VAL A 150 -5.38 5.53 -14.22
CA VAL A 150 -5.64 6.70 -13.36
C VAL A 150 -5.00 7.90 -14.05
N MET A 151 -5.83 8.77 -14.61
CA MET A 151 -5.34 9.91 -15.38
C MET A 151 -4.79 10.98 -14.44
N VAL A 152 -3.55 11.42 -14.69
CA VAL A 152 -2.88 12.51 -13.96
C VAL A 152 -2.50 13.64 -14.91
N GLY A 153 -2.38 14.86 -14.39
CA GLY A 153 -2.08 16.05 -15.18
C GLY A 153 -0.87 16.81 -14.63
N ILE A 154 0.32 16.20 -14.69
CA ILE A 154 1.51 16.70 -13.97
C ILE A 154 2.69 17.10 -14.85
N LEU A 155 2.77 16.61 -16.10
CA LEU A 155 3.97 16.81 -16.93
C LEU A 155 3.96 18.11 -17.70
N ARG A 156 2.80 18.54 -18.21
CA ARG A 156 2.65 19.75 -19.03
C ARG A 156 1.38 20.50 -18.64
N GLN A 157 1.31 21.77 -19.05
CA GLN A 157 0.17 22.65 -18.78
C GLN A 157 -1.17 22.08 -19.33
N ASP A 158 -1.12 21.39 -20.47
CA ASP A 158 -2.28 20.78 -21.12
C ASP A 158 -2.56 19.34 -20.70
N SER A 159 -1.75 18.76 -19.81
CA SER A 159 -1.95 17.39 -19.29
C SER A 159 -3.28 17.23 -18.56
N GLY A 160 -3.62 18.16 -17.67
CA GLY A 160 -4.89 18.17 -16.96
C GLY A 160 -6.12 18.30 -17.89
N PRO A 161 -6.18 19.30 -18.79
CA PRO A 161 -7.21 19.39 -19.81
C PRO A 161 -7.38 18.14 -20.69
N LYS A 162 -6.27 17.52 -21.13
CA LYS A 162 -6.30 16.28 -21.92
C LYS A 162 -6.85 15.11 -21.11
N ALA A 163 -6.42 14.97 -19.85
CA ALA A 163 -6.93 13.95 -18.92
C ALA A 163 -8.44 14.10 -18.71
N ALA A 164 -8.90 15.33 -18.44
CA ALA A 164 -10.32 15.64 -18.27
C ALA A 164 -11.14 15.35 -19.52
N ALA A 165 -10.62 15.67 -20.72
CA ALA A 165 -11.29 15.38 -21.98
C ALA A 165 -11.47 13.88 -22.22
N MET A 166 -10.46 13.06 -21.91
CA MET A 166 -10.55 11.60 -22.02
C MET A 166 -11.52 10.99 -21.00
N LEU A 167 -11.45 11.42 -19.74
CA LEU A 167 -12.35 10.94 -18.67
C LEU A 167 -13.81 11.34 -18.93
N GLY A 168 -14.05 12.54 -19.48
CA GLY A 168 -15.38 13.06 -19.79
C GLY A 168 -15.93 12.64 -21.15
N ALA A 169 -15.19 11.87 -21.93
CA ALA A 169 -15.64 11.40 -23.25
C ALA A 169 -16.83 10.45 -23.13
N LYS A 170 -17.68 10.37 -24.14
CA LYS A 170 -18.79 9.40 -24.20
C LYS A 170 -18.28 7.95 -24.12
N ASP A 171 -17.09 7.70 -24.66
CA ASP A 171 -16.35 6.44 -24.57
C ASP A 171 -14.90 6.77 -24.17
N PRO A 172 -14.59 6.76 -22.86
CA PRO A 172 -13.26 7.07 -22.35
C PRO A 172 -12.16 6.12 -22.87
N ARG A 173 -12.48 4.83 -23.02
CA ARG A 173 -11.54 3.84 -23.57
C ARG A 173 -11.15 4.19 -25.01
N LYS A 174 -12.14 4.48 -25.85
CA LYS A 174 -11.90 4.88 -27.24
C LYS A 174 -11.06 6.15 -27.29
N ALA A 175 -11.37 7.16 -26.48
CA ALA A 175 -10.60 8.40 -26.42
C ALA A 175 -9.13 8.16 -26.00
N LEU A 176 -8.89 7.29 -25.04
CA LEU A 176 -7.56 6.86 -24.62
C LEU A 176 -6.80 6.17 -25.76
N HIS A 177 -7.44 5.26 -26.50
CA HIS A 177 -6.84 4.54 -27.62
C HIS A 177 -6.51 5.50 -28.78
N GLU A 178 -7.44 6.38 -29.17
CA GLU A 178 -7.20 7.38 -30.21
C GLU A 178 -6.01 8.28 -29.84
N HIS A 179 -5.96 8.77 -28.60
CA HIS A 179 -4.85 9.60 -28.12
C HIS A 179 -3.51 8.85 -28.20
N ASN A 180 -3.45 7.59 -27.73
CA ASN A 180 -2.20 6.84 -27.73
C ASN A 180 -1.75 6.39 -29.13
N THR A 181 -2.68 6.23 -30.07
CA THR A 181 -2.38 5.86 -31.47
C THR A 181 -1.73 7.01 -32.24
N ILE A 182 -2.13 8.27 -31.95
CA ILE A 182 -1.60 9.48 -32.61
C ILE A 182 -0.55 10.20 -31.76
N PHE A 183 -0.05 9.55 -30.72
CA PHE A 183 0.93 10.14 -29.81
C PHE A 183 2.25 10.42 -30.53
N ASP A 184 2.72 11.68 -30.47
CA ASP A 184 3.93 12.21 -31.11
C ASP A 184 5.05 12.43 -30.09
#